data_5545aba5cabccc268ca0d2443c00158a
#
_entry.id   5545aba5cabccc268ca0d2443c00158a
#
_cell.length_a   1.000
_cell.length_b   1.000
_cell.length_c   1.000
_cell.angle_alpha   90.00
_cell.angle_beta   90.00
_cell.angle_gamma   90.00
#
_symmetry.space_group_name_H-M   'P 1'
#
loop_
_entity.id
_entity.type
_entity.pdbx_description
1 polymer ?
#
loop_
_entity_poly.entity_id
_entity_poly.type
_entity_poly.pdbx_seq_one_letter_code
_entity_poly.pdbx_strand_id
1 'polypeptide(L)'
;MPSWSSFQPFIPIGLAAGGAYALSGVGMVVLYRATGVLNLAFGAIGAMGALIAWSMINTWHVPGGVAYVACILFGGVLTLVYGMIFGRVLAARDPLVKAAATLGLALLLLGVMNRLWPAQVTRTLTLPSDNGGFAVGQANVDWTQVIAVGFGIAMTAGTALFLRVTKLGTAMRALADDREITATLGVPVRRVEAAAWFGSGLLAGAAGLLLADLDTLASDALTFLVIFTVSAALIARLRSLVVTFIAAIVIGLVDNLITPINSITNFRDMTPFVLAIVALLFFAGRRQYSFARGGIR
;
A
#
# COMPACT_ATOMS: atom_id res chain seq x y z
N MET A 1 -14.24 -9.81 -29.54
CA MET A 1 -13.77 -8.76 -28.59
C MET A 1 -14.88 -8.54 -27.58
N PRO A 2 -14.61 -8.41 -26.29
CA PRO A 2 -15.63 -8.11 -25.29
C PRO A 2 -16.33 -6.78 -25.65
N SER A 3 -17.63 -6.70 -25.43
CA SER A 3 -18.41 -5.48 -25.62
C SER A 3 -18.08 -4.46 -24.53
N TRP A 4 -18.33 -3.17 -24.76
CA TRP A 4 -18.14 -2.14 -23.72
C TRP A 4 -18.88 -2.46 -22.41
N SER A 5 -20.05 -3.07 -22.52
CA SER A 5 -20.83 -3.52 -21.37
C SER A 5 -20.08 -4.53 -20.47
N SER A 6 -19.18 -5.33 -21.03
CA SER A 6 -18.38 -6.31 -20.27
C SER A 6 -17.30 -5.65 -19.40
N PHE A 7 -16.91 -4.41 -19.68
CA PHE A 7 -15.88 -3.68 -18.91
C PHE A 7 -16.48 -2.86 -17.76
N GLN A 8 -17.73 -2.45 -17.87
CA GLN A 8 -18.37 -1.56 -16.88
C GLN A 8 -18.30 -2.07 -15.44
N PRO A 9 -18.53 -3.35 -15.12
CA PRO A 9 -18.46 -3.85 -13.74
C PRO A 9 -17.05 -3.78 -13.14
N PHE A 10 -16.00 -3.83 -13.97
CA PHE A 10 -14.62 -3.85 -13.51
C PHE A 10 -14.05 -2.47 -13.20
N ILE A 11 -14.70 -1.39 -13.63
CA ILE A 11 -14.25 -0.02 -13.36
C ILE A 11 -14.33 0.31 -11.85
N PRO A 12 -15.49 0.15 -11.16
CA PRO A 12 -15.59 0.42 -9.73
C PRO A 12 -14.64 -0.47 -8.90
N ILE A 13 -14.54 -1.76 -9.26
CA ILE A 13 -13.65 -2.72 -8.58
C ILE A 13 -12.19 -2.26 -8.72
N GLY A 14 -11.78 -1.88 -9.93
CA GLY A 14 -10.42 -1.39 -10.20
C GLY A 14 -10.09 -0.09 -9.48
N LEU A 15 -11.04 0.85 -9.38
CA LEU A 15 -10.89 2.07 -8.61
C LEU A 15 -10.75 1.78 -7.11
N ALA A 16 -11.56 0.87 -6.58
CA ALA A 16 -11.52 0.49 -5.17
C ALA A 16 -10.21 -0.21 -4.80
N ALA A 17 -9.76 -1.17 -5.60
CA ALA A 17 -8.47 -1.83 -5.45
C ALA A 17 -7.32 -0.81 -5.52
N GLY A 18 -7.36 0.10 -6.50
CA GLY A 18 -6.41 1.20 -6.64
C GLY A 18 -6.39 2.12 -5.42
N GLY A 19 -7.55 2.41 -4.82
CA GLY A 19 -7.67 3.16 -3.56
C GLY A 19 -6.97 2.48 -2.39
N ALA A 20 -7.14 1.18 -2.25
CA ALA A 20 -6.46 0.37 -1.23
C ALA A 20 -4.94 0.26 -1.48
N TYR A 21 -4.51 0.06 -2.74
CA TYR A 21 -3.08 0.11 -3.10
C TYR A 21 -2.46 1.47 -2.80
N ALA A 22 -3.22 2.56 -3.00
CA ALA A 22 -2.77 3.91 -2.71
C ALA A 22 -2.49 4.11 -1.22
N LEU A 23 -3.32 3.56 -0.33
CA LEU A 23 -3.09 3.61 1.12
C LEU A 23 -1.73 3.02 1.50
N SER A 24 -1.46 1.78 1.05
CA SER A 24 -0.18 1.13 1.27
C SER A 24 0.96 1.90 0.60
N GLY A 25 0.76 2.40 -0.62
CA GLY A 25 1.76 3.16 -1.38
C GLY A 25 2.16 4.47 -0.69
N VAL A 26 1.19 5.22 -0.21
CA VAL A 26 1.41 6.45 0.57
C VAL A 26 2.17 6.14 1.86
N GLY A 27 1.77 5.09 2.60
CA GLY A 27 2.47 4.63 3.78
C GLY A 27 3.93 4.25 3.49
N MET A 28 4.16 3.52 2.40
CA MET A 28 5.50 3.13 1.95
C MET A 28 6.37 4.34 1.61
N VAL A 29 5.84 5.33 0.89
CA VAL A 29 6.57 6.57 0.54
C VAL A 29 6.92 7.36 1.78
N VAL A 30 6.00 7.50 2.74
CA VAL A 30 6.26 8.20 4.02
C VAL A 30 7.38 7.52 4.80
N LEU A 31 7.30 6.20 4.95
CA LEU A 31 8.32 5.42 5.65
C LEU A 31 9.67 5.53 4.96
N TYR A 32 9.71 5.32 3.64
CA TYR A 32 10.94 5.41 2.86
C TYR A 32 11.61 6.78 2.98
N ARG A 33 10.84 7.86 2.90
CA ARG A 33 11.37 9.22 3.05
C ARG A 33 11.92 9.51 4.43
N ALA A 34 11.31 8.96 5.48
CA ALA A 34 11.77 9.19 6.86
C ALA A 34 12.95 8.30 7.27
N THR A 35 13.06 7.08 6.72
CA THR A 35 14.01 6.05 7.21
C THR A 35 14.95 5.52 6.13
N GLY A 36 14.66 5.75 4.85
CA GLY A 36 15.36 5.12 3.74
C GLY A 36 15.09 3.61 3.61
N VAL A 37 14.05 3.07 4.28
CA VAL A 37 13.69 1.66 4.24
C VAL A 37 12.52 1.44 3.29
N LEU A 38 12.72 0.65 2.24
CA LEU A 38 11.64 0.14 1.41
C LEU A 38 11.04 -1.09 2.11
N ASN A 39 9.84 -0.92 2.66
CA ASN A 39 9.18 -1.99 3.40
C ASN A 39 8.37 -2.89 2.46
N LEU A 40 8.91 -4.07 2.15
CA LEU A 40 8.27 -5.08 1.31
C LEU A 40 7.26 -5.96 2.09
N ALA A 41 7.13 -5.77 3.41
CA ALA A 41 6.19 -6.53 4.23
C ALA A 41 4.78 -5.91 4.30
N PHE A 42 4.50 -4.80 3.60
CA PHE A 42 3.21 -4.10 3.70
C PHE A 42 2.02 -5.03 3.43
N GLY A 43 2.08 -5.84 2.37
CA GLY A 43 1.02 -6.81 2.05
C GLY A 43 0.81 -7.84 3.16
N ALA A 44 1.90 -8.44 3.65
CA ALA A 44 1.85 -9.44 4.73
C ALA A 44 1.32 -8.85 6.05
N ILE A 45 1.69 -7.60 6.36
CA ILE A 45 1.19 -6.89 7.56
C ILE A 45 -0.31 -6.66 7.46
N GLY A 46 -0.79 -6.19 6.31
CA GLY A 46 -2.21 -6.00 6.04
C GLY A 46 -2.99 -7.31 6.07
N ALA A 47 -2.47 -8.36 5.40
CA ALA A 47 -3.06 -9.69 5.36
C ALA A 47 -3.20 -10.29 6.77
N MET A 48 -2.14 -10.24 7.58
CA MET A 48 -2.18 -10.75 8.95
C MET A 48 -3.16 -9.98 9.83
N GLY A 49 -3.21 -8.65 9.70
CA GLY A 49 -4.19 -7.81 10.38
C GLY A 49 -5.63 -8.19 10.03
N ALA A 50 -5.90 -8.41 8.74
CA ALA A 50 -7.22 -8.82 8.25
C ALA A 50 -7.61 -10.23 8.74
N LEU A 51 -6.68 -11.19 8.76
CA LEU A 51 -6.90 -12.54 9.32
C LEU A 51 -7.17 -12.51 10.82
N ILE A 52 -6.50 -11.64 11.57
CA ILE A 52 -6.77 -11.41 12.99
C ILE A 52 -8.18 -10.83 13.16
N ALA A 53 -8.58 -9.82 12.38
CA ALA A 53 -9.91 -9.25 12.42
C ALA A 53 -10.98 -10.29 12.07
N TRP A 54 -10.74 -11.11 11.05
CA TRP A 54 -11.62 -12.23 10.70
C TRP A 54 -11.80 -13.20 11.87
N SER A 55 -10.72 -13.58 12.56
CA SER A 55 -10.78 -14.47 13.73
C SER A 55 -11.52 -13.82 14.90
N MET A 56 -11.32 -12.52 15.12
CA MET A 56 -12.05 -11.78 16.18
C MET A 56 -13.56 -11.82 15.94
N ILE A 57 -13.99 -11.63 14.69
CA ILE A 57 -15.41 -11.62 14.32
C ILE A 57 -15.99 -13.03 14.34
N ASN A 58 -15.36 -13.99 13.67
CA ASN A 58 -15.94 -15.31 13.41
C ASN A 58 -15.68 -16.33 14.52
N THR A 59 -14.56 -16.20 15.26
CA THR A 59 -14.21 -17.16 16.31
C THR A 59 -14.53 -16.60 17.71
N TRP A 60 -14.24 -15.32 17.93
CA TRP A 60 -14.42 -14.71 19.26
C TRP A 60 -15.68 -13.87 19.38
N HIS A 61 -16.46 -13.74 18.29
CA HIS A 61 -17.73 -13.00 18.23
C HIS A 61 -17.60 -11.54 18.68
N VAL A 62 -16.45 -10.92 18.45
CA VAL A 62 -16.17 -9.51 18.75
C VAL A 62 -16.92 -8.63 17.74
N PRO A 63 -17.50 -7.50 18.16
CA PRO A 63 -18.13 -6.55 17.23
C PRO A 63 -17.18 -6.11 16.14
N GLY A 64 -17.65 -6.09 14.87
CA GLY A 64 -16.81 -5.81 13.70
C GLY A 64 -16.01 -4.51 13.80
N GLY A 65 -16.63 -3.43 14.32
CA GLY A 65 -15.93 -2.16 14.50
C GLY A 65 -14.66 -2.25 15.37
N VAL A 66 -14.69 -3.06 16.42
CA VAL A 66 -13.51 -3.31 17.28
C VAL A 66 -12.47 -4.11 16.54
N ALA A 67 -12.89 -5.14 15.79
CA ALA A 67 -11.99 -5.98 15.00
C ALA A 67 -11.29 -5.17 13.88
N TYR A 68 -11.99 -4.24 13.22
CA TYR A 68 -11.40 -3.38 12.18
C TYR A 68 -10.39 -2.41 12.77
N VAL A 69 -10.67 -1.78 13.90
CA VAL A 69 -9.70 -0.93 14.62
C VAL A 69 -8.50 -1.76 15.05
N ALA A 70 -8.72 -2.97 15.56
CA ALA A 70 -7.64 -3.87 15.97
C ALA A 70 -6.74 -4.25 14.78
N CYS A 71 -7.29 -4.51 13.58
CA CYS A 71 -6.54 -4.75 12.34
C CYS A 71 -5.61 -3.57 12.02
N ILE A 72 -6.14 -2.36 12.03
CA ILE A 72 -5.39 -1.14 11.72
C ILE A 72 -4.28 -0.91 12.76
N LEU A 73 -4.60 -1.02 14.04
CA LEU A 73 -3.65 -0.85 15.14
C LEU A 73 -2.57 -1.94 15.14
N PHE A 74 -2.94 -3.18 14.82
CA PHE A 74 -1.97 -4.27 14.67
C PHE A 74 -0.89 -3.92 13.65
N GLY A 75 -1.28 -3.42 12.46
CA GLY A 75 -0.33 -2.97 11.45
C GLY A 75 0.62 -1.90 11.98
N GLY A 76 0.08 -0.89 12.68
CA GLY A 76 0.88 0.18 13.30
C GLY A 76 1.84 -0.34 14.36
N VAL A 77 1.37 -1.16 15.28
CA VAL A 77 2.19 -1.71 16.38
C VAL A 77 3.27 -2.65 15.84
N LEU A 78 2.92 -3.55 14.92
CA LEU A 78 3.88 -4.49 14.34
C LEU A 78 5.03 -3.77 13.64
N THR A 79 4.72 -2.78 12.81
CA THR A 79 5.74 -2.00 12.12
C THR A 79 6.57 -1.15 13.08
N LEU A 80 5.94 -0.56 14.11
CA LEU A 80 6.64 0.19 15.15
C LEU A 80 7.64 -0.71 15.89
N VAL A 81 7.22 -1.90 16.33
CA VAL A 81 8.08 -2.87 17.02
C VAL A 81 9.24 -3.28 16.13
N TYR A 82 8.95 -3.62 14.86
CA TYR A 82 9.99 -3.94 13.89
C TYR A 82 10.98 -2.79 13.71
N GLY A 83 10.49 -1.57 13.54
CA GLY A 83 11.32 -0.37 13.38
C GLY A 83 12.16 -0.06 14.62
N MET A 84 11.65 -0.29 15.84
CA MET A 84 12.41 -0.10 17.07
C MET A 84 13.53 -1.13 17.25
N ILE A 85 13.28 -2.40 16.88
CA ILE A 85 14.25 -3.49 17.02
C ILE A 85 15.31 -3.40 15.92
N PHE A 86 14.88 -3.36 14.66
CA PHE A 86 15.76 -3.48 13.51
C PHE A 86 16.18 -2.13 12.92
N GLY A 87 15.46 -1.04 13.19
CA GLY A 87 15.75 0.27 12.61
C GLY A 87 17.18 0.75 12.89
N ARG A 88 17.72 0.48 14.08
CA ARG A 88 19.10 0.83 14.44
C ARG A 88 20.12 0.02 13.62
N VAL A 89 19.89 -1.27 13.48
CA VAL A 89 20.79 -2.18 12.75
C VAL A 89 20.75 -1.87 11.26
N LEU A 90 19.57 -1.57 10.75
CA LEU A 90 19.36 -1.26 9.35
C LEU A 90 19.79 0.15 8.96
N ALA A 91 19.84 1.11 9.89
CA ALA A 91 20.10 2.52 9.59
C ALA A 91 21.39 2.73 8.76
N ALA A 92 22.47 2.02 9.12
CA ALA A 92 23.78 2.10 8.45
C ALA A 92 23.98 1.09 7.31
N ARG A 93 22.95 0.32 6.94
CA ARG A 93 23.06 -0.70 5.91
C ARG A 93 22.59 -0.18 4.55
N ASP A 94 23.06 -0.85 3.50
CA ASP A 94 22.67 -0.54 2.12
C ASP A 94 21.15 -0.69 1.92
N PRO A 95 20.54 0.08 0.99
CA PRO A 95 19.10 0.01 0.70
C PRO A 95 18.63 -1.40 0.34
N LEU A 96 19.46 -2.21 -0.34
CA LEU A 96 19.15 -3.59 -0.70
C LEU A 96 19.02 -4.48 0.55
N VAL A 97 19.94 -4.34 1.51
CA VAL A 97 19.89 -5.09 2.78
C VAL A 97 18.66 -4.70 3.59
N LYS A 98 18.29 -3.41 3.59
CA LYS A 98 17.07 -2.92 4.25
C LYS A 98 15.80 -3.55 3.63
N ALA A 99 15.72 -3.58 2.30
CA ALA A 99 14.60 -4.19 1.58
C ALA A 99 14.55 -5.72 1.82
N ALA A 100 15.68 -6.41 1.76
CA ALA A 100 15.77 -7.85 2.04
C ALA A 100 15.33 -8.20 3.47
N ALA A 101 15.68 -7.37 4.46
CA ALA A 101 15.26 -7.58 5.85
C ALA A 101 13.73 -7.47 6.02
N THR A 102 13.09 -6.52 5.33
CA THR A 102 11.62 -6.41 5.35
C THR A 102 10.93 -7.52 4.55
N LEU A 103 11.56 -8.01 3.48
CA LEU A 103 11.09 -9.21 2.76
C LEU A 103 11.16 -10.44 3.67
N GLY A 104 12.23 -10.59 4.46
CA GLY A 104 12.33 -11.62 5.50
C GLY A 104 11.17 -11.56 6.51
N LEU A 105 10.77 -10.35 6.92
CA LEU A 105 9.58 -10.15 7.75
C LEU A 105 8.31 -10.61 7.01
N ALA A 106 8.16 -10.27 5.73
CA ALA A 106 7.00 -10.70 4.94
C ALA A 106 6.88 -12.23 4.88
N LEU A 107 7.99 -12.93 4.61
CA LEU A 107 8.02 -14.39 4.55
C LEU A 107 7.76 -15.03 5.93
N LEU A 108 8.29 -14.44 7.00
CA LEU A 108 8.00 -14.89 8.36
C LEU A 108 6.50 -14.77 8.67
N LEU A 109 5.89 -13.62 8.39
CA LEU A 109 4.46 -13.43 8.58
C LEU A 109 3.64 -14.39 7.72
N LEU A 110 4.02 -14.59 6.47
CA LEU A 110 3.37 -15.55 5.57
C LEU A 110 3.44 -16.98 6.14
N GLY A 111 4.59 -17.41 6.63
CA GLY A 111 4.74 -18.70 7.28
C GLY A 111 3.86 -18.84 8.53
N VAL A 112 3.78 -17.81 9.37
CA VAL A 112 2.89 -17.78 10.54
C VAL A 112 1.42 -17.82 10.10
N MET A 113 1.03 -17.03 9.09
CA MET A 113 -0.35 -17.04 8.57
C MET A 113 -0.74 -18.40 8.04
N ASN A 114 0.09 -19.05 7.24
CA ASN A 114 -0.19 -20.37 6.67
C ASN A 114 -0.26 -21.47 7.74
N ARG A 115 0.44 -21.29 8.89
CA ARG A 115 0.37 -22.23 10.02
C ARG A 115 -0.90 -22.04 10.85
N LEU A 116 -1.32 -20.79 11.08
CA LEU A 116 -2.48 -20.46 11.92
C LEU A 116 -3.80 -20.49 11.14
N TRP A 117 -3.77 -20.10 9.87
CA TRP A 117 -4.93 -20.03 8.97
C TRP A 117 -4.67 -20.81 7.68
N PRO A 118 -4.75 -22.16 7.72
CA PRO A 118 -4.47 -22.99 6.55
C PRO A 118 -5.33 -22.62 5.34
N ALA A 119 -4.75 -22.69 4.14
CA ALA A 119 -5.39 -22.26 2.89
C ALA A 119 -6.58 -23.12 2.44
N GLN A 120 -6.78 -24.31 3.06
CA GLN A 120 -7.89 -25.21 2.72
C GLN A 120 -9.27 -24.66 3.06
N VAL A 121 -9.34 -23.62 3.89
CA VAL A 121 -10.58 -22.96 4.26
C VAL A 121 -10.66 -21.62 3.56
N THR A 122 -11.62 -21.45 2.65
CA THR A 122 -11.93 -20.14 2.05
C THR A 122 -12.51 -19.23 3.10
N ARG A 123 -11.91 -18.06 3.27
CA ARG A 123 -12.36 -17.02 4.20
C ARG A 123 -12.73 -15.78 3.43
N THR A 124 -13.78 -15.13 3.88
CA THR A 124 -14.20 -13.82 3.38
C THR A 124 -14.38 -12.89 4.57
N LEU A 125 -13.94 -11.68 4.45
CA LEU A 125 -14.17 -10.63 5.43
C LEU A 125 -15.10 -9.62 4.76
N THR A 126 -16.37 -9.64 5.11
CA THR A 126 -17.36 -8.69 4.59
C THR A 126 -17.51 -7.52 5.54
N LEU A 127 -17.31 -6.32 5.01
CA LEU A 127 -17.57 -5.09 5.76
C LEU A 127 -19.08 -4.79 5.77
N PRO A 128 -19.61 -4.13 6.81
CA PRO A 128 -21.03 -3.77 6.86
C PRO A 128 -21.49 -2.90 5.69
N SER A 129 -20.57 -2.23 5.03
CA SER A 129 -20.78 -1.40 3.84
C SER A 129 -21.06 -2.20 2.57
N ASP A 130 -20.73 -3.49 2.54
CA ASP A 130 -20.97 -4.38 1.40
C ASP A 130 -22.47 -4.73 1.19
N ASN A 131 -23.30 -4.57 2.23
CA ASN A 131 -24.72 -4.88 2.17
C ASN A 131 -25.58 -3.85 1.39
N GLY A 132 -24.99 -2.88 0.71
CA GLY A 132 -25.72 -1.87 -0.03
C GLY A 132 -24.87 -1.27 -1.15
N GLY A 133 -25.55 -0.74 -2.16
CA GLY A 133 -24.88 -0.14 -3.30
C GLY A 133 -25.89 0.52 -4.24
N PHE A 134 -25.40 1.01 -5.36
CA PHE A 134 -26.21 1.60 -6.42
C PHE A 134 -25.69 1.12 -7.80
N ALA A 135 -26.61 1.04 -8.75
CA ALA A 135 -26.27 0.64 -10.09
C ALA A 135 -25.88 1.86 -10.95
N VAL A 136 -24.77 1.77 -11.67
CA VAL A 136 -24.34 2.74 -12.67
C VAL A 136 -24.18 2.00 -14.00
N GLY A 137 -25.15 2.14 -14.89
CA GLY A 137 -25.20 1.36 -16.13
C GLY A 137 -25.40 -0.13 -15.83
N GLN A 138 -24.45 -0.94 -16.22
CA GLN A 138 -24.44 -2.39 -15.91
C GLN A 138 -23.51 -2.76 -14.73
N ALA A 139 -22.89 -1.78 -14.11
CA ALA A 139 -22.04 -1.98 -12.92
C ALA A 139 -22.85 -1.79 -11.64
N ASN A 140 -22.76 -2.75 -10.72
CA ASN A 140 -23.16 -2.55 -9.33
C ASN A 140 -21.97 -1.97 -8.58
N VAL A 141 -22.17 -0.84 -7.93
CA VAL A 141 -21.15 -0.16 -7.11
C VAL A 141 -21.53 -0.33 -5.66
N ASP A 142 -20.72 -1.08 -4.92
CA ASP A 142 -20.91 -1.30 -3.50
C ASP A 142 -20.35 -0.12 -2.69
N TRP A 143 -20.96 0.15 -1.55
CA TRP A 143 -20.49 1.23 -0.66
C TRP A 143 -19.05 1.02 -0.21
N THR A 144 -18.59 -0.23 -0.06
CA THR A 144 -17.19 -0.53 0.26
C THR A 144 -16.23 -0.02 -0.80
N GLN A 145 -16.60 -0.12 -2.09
CA GLN A 145 -15.79 0.40 -3.20
C GLN A 145 -15.67 1.93 -3.15
N VAL A 146 -16.78 2.61 -2.85
CA VAL A 146 -16.80 4.08 -2.69
C VAL A 146 -15.95 4.50 -1.49
N ILE A 147 -16.07 3.78 -0.37
CA ILE A 147 -15.30 4.02 0.85
C ILE A 147 -13.81 3.79 0.59
N ALA A 148 -13.41 2.75 -0.14
CA ALA A 148 -12.01 2.47 -0.45
C ALA A 148 -11.36 3.62 -1.21
N VAL A 149 -12.02 4.16 -2.24
CA VAL A 149 -11.53 5.32 -3.00
C VAL A 149 -11.53 6.58 -2.13
N GLY A 150 -12.64 6.86 -1.47
CA GLY A 150 -12.79 8.05 -0.62
C GLY A 150 -11.80 8.06 0.54
N PHE A 151 -11.59 6.91 1.18
CA PHE A 151 -10.60 6.76 2.26
C PHE A 151 -9.18 6.89 1.72
N GLY A 152 -8.88 6.34 0.53
CA GLY A 152 -7.60 6.53 -0.16
C GLY A 152 -7.30 8.02 -0.41
N ILE A 153 -8.28 8.76 -0.92
CA ILE A 153 -8.16 10.22 -1.13
C ILE A 153 -7.94 10.95 0.20
N ALA A 154 -8.81 10.69 1.18
CA ALA A 154 -8.78 11.35 2.48
C ALA A 154 -7.45 11.11 3.21
N MET A 155 -6.97 9.86 3.21
CA MET A 155 -5.70 9.51 3.87
C MET A 155 -4.49 10.06 3.13
N THR A 156 -4.51 10.10 1.78
CA THR A 156 -3.43 10.73 1.00
C THR A 156 -3.38 12.24 1.26
N ALA A 157 -4.53 12.91 1.22
CA ALA A 157 -4.63 14.35 1.51
C ALA A 157 -4.27 14.64 2.97
N GLY A 158 -4.79 13.86 3.92
CA GLY A 158 -4.50 13.97 5.34
C GLY A 158 -3.02 13.76 5.66
N THR A 159 -2.39 12.76 5.06
CA THR A 159 -0.95 12.52 5.21
C THR A 159 -0.13 13.65 4.60
N ALA A 160 -0.51 14.16 3.43
CA ALA A 160 0.16 15.29 2.80
C ALA A 160 0.03 16.56 3.64
N LEU A 161 -1.16 16.81 4.21
CA LEU A 161 -1.40 17.94 5.12
C LEU A 161 -0.62 17.77 6.43
N PHE A 162 -0.65 16.58 7.05
CA PHE A 162 0.13 16.23 8.23
C PHE A 162 1.62 16.54 8.04
N LEU A 163 2.19 16.07 6.93
CA LEU A 163 3.59 16.33 6.60
C LEU A 163 3.90 17.81 6.39
N ARG A 164 2.92 18.62 5.94
CA ARG A 164 3.12 20.06 5.70
C ARG A 164 2.97 20.91 6.93
N VAL A 165 2.01 20.59 7.80
CA VAL A 165 1.56 21.50 8.86
C VAL A 165 2.11 21.13 10.23
N THR A 166 2.42 19.83 10.48
CA THR A 166 2.85 19.41 11.81
C THR A 166 4.37 19.50 12.00
N LYS A 167 4.80 19.75 13.24
CA LYS A 167 6.23 19.72 13.62
C LYS A 167 6.88 18.38 13.31
N LEU A 168 6.14 17.28 13.55
CA LEU A 168 6.61 15.92 13.27
C LEU A 168 6.74 15.68 11.75
N GLY A 169 5.76 16.11 10.96
CA GLY A 169 5.82 16.04 9.50
C GLY A 169 6.96 16.87 8.91
N THR A 170 7.21 18.06 9.46
CA THR A 170 8.37 18.89 9.06
C THR A 170 9.68 18.19 9.38
N ALA A 171 9.80 17.57 10.57
CA ALA A 171 10.96 16.78 10.94
C ALA A 171 11.17 15.56 10.03
N MET A 172 10.08 14.86 9.63
CA MET A 172 10.15 13.75 8.64
C MET A 172 10.67 14.23 7.28
N ARG A 173 10.26 15.42 6.82
CA ARG A 173 10.76 15.98 5.57
C ARG A 173 12.23 16.37 5.66
N ALA A 174 12.65 17.00 6.77
CA ALA A 174 14.05 17.33 7.00
C ALA A 174 14.94 16.06 7.01
N LEU A 175 14.49 14.98 7.65
CA LEU A 175 15.19 13.68 7.61
C LEU A 175 15.27 13.08 6.21
N ALA A 176 14.26 13.32 5.37
CA ALA A 176 14.23 12.89 3.98
C ALA A 176 15.23 13.63 3.09
N ASP A 177 15.55 14.89 3.44
CA ASP A 177 16.49 15.72 2.70
C ASP A 177 17.94 15.43 3.16
N ASP A 178 18.21 15.50 4.47
CA ASP A 178 19.52 15.14 5.05
C ASP A 178 19.37 14.69 6.50
N ARG A 179 19.70 13.43 6.75
CA ARG A 179 19.58 12.82 8.08
C ARG A 179 20.63 13.34 9.06
N GLU A 180 21.87 13.55 8.59
CA GLU A 180 22.99 13.94 9.45
C GLU A 180 22.82 15.38 9.90
N ILE A 181 22.55 16.29 8.96
CA ILE A 181 22.27 17.70 9.25
C ILE A 181 21.07 17.82 10.19
N THR A 182 20.00 17.06 9.95
CA THR A 182 18.80 17.12 10.80
C THR A 182 19.08 16.64 12.23
N ALA A 183 19.96 15.64 12.38
CA ALA A 183 20.38 15.15 13.71
C ALA A 183 21.21 16.19 14.46
N THR A 184 22.12 16.92 13.77
CA THR A 184 22.93 17.99 14.39
C THR A 184 22.11 19.19 14.84
N LEU A 185 20.96 19.45 14.20
CA LEU A 185 19.99 20.46 14.59
C LEU A 185 19.16 20.08 15.84
N GLY A 186 19.45 18.92 16.47
CA GLY A 186 18.79 18.48 17.71
C GLY A 186 17.43 17.80 17.49
N VAL A 187 17.04 17.46 16.27
CA VAL A 187 15.80 16.72 16.01
C VAL A 187 15.92 15.30 16.56
N PRO A 188 14.95 14.81 17.36
CA PRO A 188 14.99 13.47 17.93
C PRO A 188 14.67 12.41 16.85
N VAL A 189 15.67 12.09 16.00
CA VAL A 189 15.54 11.21 14.81
C VAL A 189 14.77 9.93 15.14
N ARG A 190 15.09 9.27 16.25
CA ARG A 190 14.42 8.00 16.63
C ARG A 190 12.91 8.14 16.84
N ARG A 191 12.45 9.26 17.44
CA ARG A 191 11.02 9.49 17.65
C ARG A 191 10.31 9.77 16.32
N VAL A 192 10.98 10.46 15.43
CA VAL A 192 10.44 10.75 14.09
C VAL A 192 10.36 9.49 13.24
N GLU A 193 11.41 8.67 13.24
CA GLU A 193 11.41 7.37 12.57
C GLU A 193 10.35 6.42 13.16
N ALA A 194 10.24 6.33 14.49
CA ALA A 194 9.22 5.51 15.15
C ALA A 194 7.79 5.92 14.75
N ALA A 195 7.53 7.22 14.67
CA ALA A 195 6.24 7.73 14.20
C ALA A 195 5.98 7.40 12.71
N ALA A 196 7.02 7.42 11.87
CA ALA A 196 6.91 7.02 10.47
C ALA A 196 6.61 5.51 10.35
N TRP A 197 7.27 4.66 11.14
CA TRP A 197 6.98 3.22 11.21
C TRP A 197 5.53 2.98 11.64
N PHE A 198 5.10 3.59 12.75
CA PHE A 198 3.74 3.43 13.26
C PHE A 198 2.69 3.91 12.26
N GLY A 199 2.82 5.15 11.77
CA GLY A 199 1.86 5.73 10.83
C GLY A 199 1.77 4.96 9.50
N SER A 200 2.91 4.51 8.96
CA SER A 200 2.92 3.69 7.76
C SER A 200 2.24 2.33 7.98
N GLY A 201 2.43 1.72 9.15
CA GLY A 201 1.78 0.46 9.51
C GLY A 201 0.27 0.58 9.70
N LEU A 202 -0.23 1.71 10.21
CA LEU A 202 -1.68 1.98 10.25
C LEU A 202 -2.26 1.97 8.83
N LEU A 203 -1.57 2.59 7.87
CA LEU A 203 -2.00 2.59 6.46
C LEU A 203 -1.94 1.19 5.84
N ALA A 204 -0.94 0.37 6.19
CA ALA A 204 -0.86 -1.02 5.75
C ALA A 204 -2.02 -1.86 6.30
N GLY A 205 -2.36 -1.72 7.59
CA GLY A 205 -3.49 -2.40 8.21
C GLY A 205 -4.83 -1.98 7.60
N ALA A 206 -5.02 -0.68 7.36
CA ALA A 206 -6.22 -0.16 6.72
C ALA A 206 -6.38 -0.66 5.27
N ALA A 207 -5.29 -0.69 4.51
CA ALA A 207 -5.29 -1.24 3.15
C ALA A 207 -5.58 -2.74 3.14
N GLY A 208 -4.97 -3.50 4.07
CA GLY A 208 -5.22 -4.92 4.22
C GLY A 208 -6.68 -5.24 4.55
N LEU A 209 -7.32 -4.42 5.39
CA LEU A 209 -8.74 -4.54 5.71
C LEU A 209 -9.64 -4.34 4.48
N LEU A 210 -9.38 -3.30 3.69
CA LEU A 210 -10.14 -3.02 2.46
C LEU A 210 -9.91 -4.09 1.39
N LEU A 211 -8.66 -4.53 1.20
CA LEU A 211 -8.34 -5.56 0.21
C LEU A 211 -8.93 -6.92 0.58
N ALA A 212 -9.04 -7.22 1.88
CA ALA A 212 -9.65 -8.46 2.35
C ALA A 212 -11.17 -8.55 2.12
N ASP A 213 -11.84 -7.40 1.94
CA ASP A 213 -13.24 -7.30 1.56
C ASP A 213 -13.41 -7.36 0.03
N LEU A 214 -12.51 -6.68 -0.69
CA LEU A 214 -12.55 -6.60 -2.15
C LEU A 214 -12.08 -7.88 -2.86
N ASP A 215 -11.33 -8.74 -2.17
CA ASP A 215 -10.76 -9.99 -2.70
C ASP A 215 -10.89 -11.11 -1.65
N THR A 216 -10.50 -12.32 -2.02
CA THR A 216 -10.46 -13.44 -1.08
C THR A 216 -9.42 -13.22 0.01
N LEU A 217 -9.77 -13.58 1.26
CA LEU A 217 -8.86 -13.48 2.40
C LEU A 217 -7.87 -14.65 2.40
N ALA A 218 -6.99 -14.68 1.39
CA ALA A 218 -5.91 -15.62 1.24
C ALA A 218 -4.57 -14.99 1.64
N SER A 219 -3.81 -15.66 2.49
CA SER A 219 -2.57 -15.13 3.07
C SER A 219 -1.50 -14.80 2.02
N ASP A 220 -1.35 -15.66 1.03
CA ASP A 220 -0.41 -15.51 -0.08
C ASP A 220 -0.87 -14.41 -1.05
N ALA A 221 -2.11 -14.46 -1.55
CA ALA A 221 -2.64 -13.46 -2.46
C ALA A 221 -2.49 -12.04 -1.90
N LEU A 222 -2.98 -11.79 -0.69
CA LEU A 222 -2.88 -10.48 -0.05
C LEU A 222 -1.44 -10.05 0.23
N THR A 223 -0.54 -10.99 0.56
CA THR A 223 0.87 -10.68 0.76
C THR A 223 1.53 -10.19 -0.53
N PHE A 224 1.22 -10.83 -1.67
CA PHE A 224 1.79 -10.44 -2.96
C PHE A 224 1.21 -9.16 -3.55
N LEU A 225 0.08 -8.65 -3.04
CA LEU A 225 -0.44 -7.33 -3.43
C LEU A 225 0.53 -6.18 -3.10
N VAL A 226 1.57 -6.42 -2.31
CA VAL A 226 2.67 -5.46 -2.11
C VAL A 226 3.34 -5.07 -3.45
N ILE A 227 3.30 -5.93 -4.46
CA ILE A 227 3.88 -5.67 -5.79
C ILE A 227 3.20 -4.46 -6.45
N PHE A 228 1.86 -4.39 -6.39
CA PHE A 228 1.06 -3.26 -6.90
C PHE A 228 1.44 -1.97 -6.19
N THR A 229 1.58 -2.04 -4.87
CA THR A 229 1.97 -0.93 -4.00
C THR A 229 3.38 -0.42 -4.31
N VAL A 230 4.35 -1.33 -4.42
CA VAL A 230 5.74 -0.99 -4.77
C VAL A 230 5.81 -0.36 -6.15
N SER A 231 5.11 -0.91 -7.13
CA SER A 231 5.06 -0.38 -8.49
C SER A 231 4.53 1.06 -8.51
N ALA A 232 3.44 1.34 -7.79
CA ALA A 232 2.90 2.70 -7.66
C ALA A 232 3.90 3.66 -7.00
N ALA A 233 4.57 3.22 -5.92
CA ALA A 233 5.56 4.01 -5.22
C ALA A 233 6.82 4.27 -6.09
N LEU A 234 7.25 3.30 -6.90
CA LEU A 234 8.36 3.43 -7.85
C LEU A 234 8.03 4.39 -8.99
N ILE A 235 6.83 4.34 -9.55
CA ILE A 235 6.34 5.31 -10.54
C ILE A 235 6.44 6.73 -9.98
N ALA A 236 6.07 6.92 -8.72
CA ALA A 236 6.22 8.17 -8.00
C ALA A 236 7.66 8.48 -7.55
N ARG A 237 8.62 7.59 -7.88
CA ARG A 237 10.05 7.68 -7.50
C ARG A 237 10.23 7.82 -5.99
N LEU A 238 9.31 7.27 -5.19
CA LEU A 238 9.29 7.33 -3.72
C LEU A 238 9.32 8.77 -3.15
N ARG A 239 8.85 9.76 -3.93
CA ARG A 239 8.96 11.19 -3.58
C ARG A 239 7.61 11.89 -3.43
N SER A 240 6.60 11.52 -4.19
CA SER A 240 5.32 12.22 -4.25
C SER A 240 4.16 11.33 -3.84
N LEU A 241 3.43 11.74 -2.80
CA LEU A 241 2.24 11.02 -2.34
C LEU A 241 1.12 11.07 -3.37
N VAL A 242 0.93 12.25 -4.01
CA VAL A 242 -0.12 12.44 -5.03
C VAL A 242 0.15 11.57 -6.26
N VAL A 243 1.40 11.53 -6.74
CA VAL A 243 1.75 10.69 -7.90
C VAL A 243 1.61 9.21 -7.53
N THR A 244 1.96 8.80 -6.30
CA THR A 244 1.74 7.43 -5.81
C THR A 244 0.26 7.08 -5.82
N PHE A 245 -0.60 7.97 -5.33
CA PHE A 245 -2.05 7.78 -5.34
C PHE A 245 -2.57 7.59 -6.77
N ILE A 246 -2.24 8.50 -7.68
CA ILE A 246 -2.68 8.42 -9.08
C ILE A 246 -2.17 7.14 -9.75
N ALA A 247 -0.89 6.80 -9.55
CA ALA A 247 -0.30 5.58 -10.10
C ALA A 247 -1.02 4.32 -9.57
N ALA A 248 -1.34 4.27 -8.28
CA ALA A 248 -2.07 3.16 -7.68
C ALA A 248 -3.48 2.99 -8.27
N ILE A 249 -4.20 4.10 -8.46
CA ILE A 249 -5.52 4.10 -9.11
C ILE A 249 -5.41 3.58 -10.56
N VAL A 250 -4.43 4.07 -11.32
CA VAL A 250 -4.21 3.61 -12.71
C VAL A 250 -3.86 2.12 -12.74
N ILE A 251 -2.98 1.66 -11.86
CA ILE A 251 -2.61 0.24 -11.77
C ILE A 251 -3.84 -0.62 -11.44
N GLY A 252 -4.62 -0.23 -10.43
CA GLY A 252 -5.83 -0.96 -10.04
C GLY A 252 -6.89 -1.01 -11.15
N LEU A 253 -7.07 0.10 -11.88
CA LEU A 253 -7.96 0.15 -13.04
C LEU A 253 -7.48 -0.76 -14.17
N VAL A 254 -6.22 -0.65 -14.59
CA VAL A 254 -5.69 -1.45 -15.70
C VAL A 254 -5.71 -2.93 -15.35
N ASP A 255 -5.32 -3.30 -14.13
CA ASP A 255 -5.36 -4.66 -13.63
C ASP A 255 -6.76 -5.29 -13.77
N ASN A 256 -7.79 -4.58 -13.31
CA ASN A 256 -9.15 -5.09 -13.38
C ASN A 256 -9.76 -5.04 -14.78
N LEU A 257 -9.40 -4.07 -15.62
CA LEU A 257 -9.86 -3.99 -17.00
C LEU A 257 -9.26 -5.07 -17.92
N ILE A 258 -8.19 -5.73 -17.52
CA ILE A 258 -7.63 -6.90 -18.23
C ILE A 258 -8.50 -8.16 -18.01
N THR A 259 -9.21 -8.25 -16.88
CA THR A 259 -9.98 -9.44 -16.50
C THR A 259 -10.98 -9.93 -17.56
N PRO A 260 -11.79 -9.08 -18.21
CA PRO A 260 -12.74 -9.56 -19.24
C PRO A 260 -12.08 -9.95 -20.57
N ILE A 261 -10.78 -9.76 -20.74
CA ILE A 261 -10.05 -10.07 -21.97
C ILE A 261 -9.38 -11.44 -21.84
N ASN A 262 -10.11 -12.52 -22.20
CA ASN A 262 -9.66 -13.91 -22.05
C ASN A 262 -8.26 -14.19 -22.60
N SER A 263 -7.84 -13.50 -23.68
CA SER A 263 -6.52 -13.71 -24.30
C SER A 263 -5.33 -13.27 -23.45
N ILE A 264 -5.53 -12.34 -22.53
CA ILE A 264 -4.45 -11.75 -21.72
C ILE A 264 -4.71 -11.79 -20.22
N THR A 265 -5.83 -12.37 -19.78
CA THR A 265 -6.18 -12.49 -18.35
C THR A 265 -5.07 -13.19 -17.54
N ASN A 266 -4.39 -14.18 -18.11
CA ASN A 266 -3.30 -14.90 -17.47
C ASN A 266 -2.06 -14.01 -17.19
N PHE A 267 -1.98 -12.82 -17.82
CA PHE A 267 -0.91 -11.85 -17.62
C PHE A 267 -1.30 -10.72 -16.66
N ARG A 268 -2.47 -10.80 -16.04
CA ARG A 268 -2.99 -9.78 -15.12
C ARG A 268 -1.99 -9.46 -14.01
N ASP A 269 -1.42 -10.46 -13.37
CA ASP A 269 -0.47 -10.29 -12.28
C ASP A 269 0.85 -9.60 -12.70
N MET A 270 1.13 -9.51 -14.00
CA MET A 270 2.28 -8.78 -14.55
C MET A 270 2.00 -7.30 -14.76
N THR A 271 0.74 -6.87 -14.71
CA THR A 271 0.31 -5.47 -14.95
C THR A 271 1.12 -4.45 -14.15
N PRO A 272 1.31 -4.58 -12.83
CA PRO A 272 2.05 -3.60 -12.05
C PRO A 272 3.50 -3.45 -12.48
N PHE A 273 4.15 -4.55 -12.87
CA PHE A 273 5.54 -4.52 -13.35
C PHE A 273 5.65 -3.83 -14.71
N VAL A 274 4.77 -4.17 -15.64
CA VAL A 274 4.76 -3.58 -16.98
C VAL A 274 4.54 -2.06 -16.88
N LEU A 275 3.55 -1.64 -16.11
CA LEU A 275 3.25 -0.22 -15.91
C LEU A 275 4.41 0.51 -15.23
N ALA A 276 5.06 -0.11 -14.24
CA ALA A 276 6.23 0.48 -13.58
C ALA A 276 7.40 0.64 -14.55
N ILE A 277 7.70 -0.39 -15.36
CA ILE A 277 8.79 -0.34 -16.34
C ILE A 277 8.51 0.74 -17.40
N VAL A 278 7.31 0.76 -17.98
CA VAL A 278 6.92 1.75 -18.98
C VAL A 278 7.05 3.18 -18.43
N ALA A 279 6.54 3.42 -17.22
CA ALA A 279 6.63 4.72 -16.58
C ALA A 279 8.09 5.12 -16.31
N LEU A 280 8.92 4.21 -15.79
CA LEU A 280 10.33 4.48 -15.52
C LEU A 280 11.12 4.77 -16.80
N LEU A 281 10.89 4.03 -17.88
CA LEU A 281 11.50 4.27 -19.19
C LEU A 281 11.09 5.63 -19.75
N PHE A 282 9.83 5.99 -19.63
CA PHE A 282 9.32 7.29 -20.06
C PHE A 282 10.01 8.45 -19.31
N PHE A 283 10.17 8.32 -18.00
CA PHE A 283 10.88 9.32 -17.19
C PHE A 283 12.39 9.36 -17.45
N ALA A 284 13.02 8.21 -17.73
CA ALA A 284 14.43 8.14 -18.08
C ALA A 284 14.70 8.82 -19.42
N GLY A 285 13.86 8.56 -20.43
CA GLY A 285 13.98 9.19 -21.76
C GLY A 285 13.89 10.73 -21.69
N ARG A 286 12.94 11.26 -20.91
CA ARG A 286 12.81 12.73 -20.76
C ARG A 286 14.03 13.42 -20.16
N ARG A 287 14.79 12.76 -19.28
CA ARG A 287 16.04 13.31 -18.74
C ARG A 287 17.13 13.46 -19.80
N GLN A 288 17.29 12.50 -20.69
CA GLN A 288 18.30 12.56 -21.75
C GLN A 288 18.03 13.73 -22.72
N TYR A 289 16.77 13.97 -23.06
CA TYR A 289 16.39 15.09 -23.95
C TYR A 289 16.62 16.47 -23.30
N SER A 290 16.54 16.61 -21.98
CA SER A 290 16.81 17.88 -21.30
C SER A 290 18.30 18.22 -21.26
N PHE A 291 19.19 17.24 -21.13
CA PHE A 291 20.64 17.43 -21.20
C PHE A 291 21.11 17.77 -22.62
N ALA A 292 20.51 17.16 -23.65
CA ALA A 292 20.85 17.44 -25.04
C ALA A 292 20.43 18.85 -25.49
N ARG A 293 19.40 19.46 -24.89
CA ARG A 293 18.97 20.84 -25.17
C ARG A 293 19.69 21.91 -24.34
N GLY A 294 20.27 21.58 -23.20
CA GLY A 294 21.02 22.50 -22.34
C GLY A 294 22.49 22.68 -22.68
N GLY A 295 23.03 21.90 -23.63
CA GLY A 295 24.44 21.95 -24.03
C GLY A 295 24.76 22.91 -25.18
N ILE A 296 23.82 23.78 -25.59
CA ILE A 296 24.02 24.84 -26.57
C ILE A 296 23.62 26.18 -25.94
N ARG A 297 24.46 26.67 -25.06
CA ARG A 297 24.56 28.10 -24.69
C ARG A 297 25.96 28.37 -24.17
#